data_4a1bf4f1f5466809334ecdd500aa2601
#
_entry.id   4a1bf4f1f5466809334ecdd500aa2601
#
_cell.length_a   1.000
_cell.length_b   1.000
_cell.length_c   1.000
_cell.angle_alpha   90.00
_cell.angle_beta   90.00
_cell.angle_gamma   90.00
#
_symmetry.space_group_name_H-M   'P 1'
#
loop_
_entity.id
_entity.type
_entity.pdbx_description
1 polymer ?
#
loop_
_entity_poly.entity_id
_entity_poly.type
_entity_poly.pdbx_seq_one_letter_code
_entity_poly.pdbx_strand_id
1 'polypeptide(L)'
;MKKNDAEYLGDLIGVDVGGTFTDLVRLNQTTGRVQLAKVASTLENQAFGVIQALKDAETNLCDVALVVHGTTTTTNAVLERKLSRTGLITTAGFRDILELGRRTRPQAYGMKGFFLPIIPRDLRLEVDERMDYAGRILTPLDETSVRSAGKRLLDVGVESIVVHFLNSYANPEH
;
A
#
# COMPACT_ATOMS: atom_id res chain seq x y z
N MET A 1 17.92 24.35 -1.49
CA MET A 1 16.91 23.92 -0.50
C MET A 1 17.60 23.88 0.86
N LYS A 2 17.39 24.89 1.72
CA LYS A 2 17.93 24.90 3.09
C LYS A 2 17.12 23.88 3.90
N LYS A 3 17.77 22.81 4.41
CA LYS A 3 17.22 21.97 5.45
C LYS A 3 16.91 22.88 6.64
N ASN A 4 15.65 22.96 7.04
CA ASN A 4 15.30 23.39 8.38
C ASN A 4 15.76 22.27 9.30
N ASP A 5 16.94 22.44 9.91
CA ASP A 5 17.37 21.71 11.07
C ASP A 5 16.57 22.27 12.27
N ALA A 6 15.27 21.98 12.30
CA ALA A 6 14.51 22.12 13.54
C ALA A 6 15.05 21.03 14.46
N GLU A 7 15.84 21.42 15.49
CA GLU A 7 16.21 20.53 16.57
C GLU A 7 14.93 20.01 17.21
N TYR A 8 14.58 18.75 16.95
CA TYR A 8 13.52 18.05 17.66
C TYR A 8 14.05 17.76 19.07
N LEU A 9 13.86 18.71 19.99
CA LEU A 9 14.18 18.52 21.40
C LEU A 9 13.13 17.64 22.04
N GLY A 10 13.51 16.42 22.43
CA GLY A 10 12.61 15.45 23.06
C GLY A 10 12.89 14.01 22.63
N ASP A 11 11.98 13.11 22.96
CA ASP A 11 12.10 11.71 22.59
C ASP A 11 11.75 11.47 21.11
N LEU A 12 12.58 10.69 20.43
CA LEU A 12 12.30 10.17 19.11
C LEU A 12 11.77 8.74 19.25
N ILE A 13 10.65 8.46 18.59
CA ILE A 13 10.00 7.16 18.64
C ILE A 13 9.92 6.59 17.22
N GLY A 14 10.45 5.38 17.06
CA GLY A 14 10.23 4.55 15.88
C GLY A 14 9.27 3.41 16.22
N VAL A 15 8.21 3.22 15.44
CA VAL A 15 7.28 2.12 15.61
C VAL A 15 7.19 1.35 14.30
N ASP A 16 7.36 0.03 14.37
CA ASP A 16 7.10 -0.88 13.25
C ASP A 16 5.97 -1.84 13.63
N VAL A 17 4.86 -1.73 12.90
CA VAL A 17 3.67 -2.57 13.11
C VAL A 17 3.68 -3.70 12.08
N GLY A 18 4.07 -4.89 12.54
CA GLY A 18 4.00 -6.12 11.76
C GLY A 18 2.67 -6.85 11.96
N GLY A 19 2.47 -7.93 11.21
CA GLY A 19 1.29 -8.78 11.33
C GLY A 19 1.21 -9.57 12.65
N THR A 20 2.36 -9.83 13.31
CA THR A 20 2.43 -10.63 14.54
C THR A 20 2.88 -9.83 15.74
N PHE A 21 3.85 -8.95 15.57
CA PHE A 21 4.41 -8.10 16.62
C PHE A 21 4.47 -6.66 16.18
N THR A 22 4.36 -5.78 17.18
CA THR A 22 4.65 -4.35 17.06
C THR A 22 5.93 -4.08 17.85
N ASP A 23 6.94 -3.60 17.15
CA ASP A 23 8.24 -3.23 17.70
C ASP A 23 8.31 -1.72 17.87
N LEU A 24 8.85 -1.26 19.00
CA LEU A 24 9.03 0.16 19.30
C LEU A 24 10.44 0.41 19.78
N VAL A 25 11.04 1.49 19.26
CA VAL A 25 12.31 2.04 19.70
C VAL A 25 12.06 3.48 20.17
N ARG A 26 12.45 3.80 21.39
CA ARG A 26 12.46 5.16 21.95
C ARG A 26 13.89 5.60 22.18
N LEU A 27 14.27 6.74 21.63
CA LEU A 27 15.55 7.39 21.84
C LEU A 27 15.33 8.72 22.59
N ASN A 28 15.83 8.81 23.82
CA ASN A 28 15.89 10.08 24.52
C ASN A 28 17.11 10.86 24.05
N GLN A 29 16.89 11.98 23.37
CA GLN A 29 17.98 12.77 22.75
C GLN A 29 18.88 13.47 23.80
N THR A 30 18.37 13.78 24.99
CA THR A 30 19.12 14.45 26.03
C THR A 30 20.11 13.51 26.71
N THR A 31 19.66 12.29 27.01
CA THR A 31 20.46 11.29 27.74
C THR A 31 21.17 10.27 26.86
N GLY A 32 20.78 10.18 25.57
CA GLY A 32 21.21 9.13 24.65
C GLY A 32 20.65 7.73 24.98
N ARG A 33 19.73 7.63 25.96
CA ARG A 33 19.13 6.35 26.36
C ARG A 33 18.21 5.82 25.29
N VAL A 34 18.40 4.54 24.93
CA VAL A 34 17.53 3.78 24.04
C VAL A 34 16.71 2.80 24.86
N GLN A 35 15.40 2.76 24.60
CA GLN A 35 14.48 1.77 25.15
C GLN A 35 13.79 1.04 23.99
N LEU A 36 13.56 -0.25 24.18
CA LEU A 36 12.92 -1.12 23.21
C LEU A 36 11.67 -1.72 23.86
N ALA A 37 10.58 -1.79 23.11
CA ALA A 37 9.40 -2.55 23.49
C ALA A 37 8.98 -3.42 22.31
N LYS A 38 8.50 -4.62 22.63
CA LYS A 38 7.95 -5.56 21.66
C LYS A 38 6.67 -6.16 22.22
N VAL A 39 5.57 -5.94 21.53
CA VAL A 39 4.25 -6.42 21.93
C VAL A 39 3.58 -7.20 20.81
N ALA A 40 2.65 -8.07 21.14
CA ALA A 40 1.83 -8.73 20.12
C ALA A 40 0.95 -7.70 19.41
N SER A 41 0.91 -7.76 18.07
CA SER A 41 -0.01 -6.94 17.30
C SER A 41 -1.45 -7.39 17.51
N THR A 42 -2.36 -6.43 17.69
CA THR A 42 -3.80 -6.67 17.80
C THR A 42 -4.45 -6.68 16.43
N LEU A 43 -5.02 -7.81 16.02
CA LEU A 43 -5.63 -7.98 14.69
C LEU A 43 -6.86 -7.08 14.48
N GLU A 44 -7.64 -6.84 15.54
CA GLU A 44 -8.86 -6.03 15.47
C GLU A 44 -8.55 -4.53 15.27
N ASN A 45 -7.52 -4.04 15.96
CA ASN A 45 -7.07 -2.66 15.83
C ASN A 45 -5.59 -2.54 16.22
N GLN A 46 -4.75 -2.33 15.24
CA GLN A 46 -3.30 -2.22 15.41
C GLN A 46 -2.87 -1.08 16.33
N ALA A 47 -3.70 -0.05 16.49
CA ALA A 47 -3.42 1.05 17.40
C ALA A 47 -3.24 0.59 18.85
N PHE A 48 -3.92 -0.47 19.28
CA PHE A 48 -3.76 -1.00 20.63
C PHE A 48 -2.36 -1.55 20.89
N GLY A 49 -1.77 -2.24 19.90
CA GLY A 49 -0.39 -2.69 19.97
C GLY A 49 0.59 -1.51 20.11
N VAL A 50 0.40 -0.45 19.35
CA VAL A 50 1.22 0.76 19.44
C VAL A 50 1.11 1.42 20.82
N ILE A 51 -0.12 1.60 21.33
CA ILE A 51 -0.38 2.18 22.65
C ILE A 51 0.26 1.33 23.75
N GLN A 52 0.17 0.01 23.65
CA GLN A 52 0.79 -0.88 24.63
C GLN A 52 2.32 -0.78 24.56
N ALA A 53 2.91 -0.76 23.36
CA ALA A 53 4.35 -0.60 23.19
C ALA A 53 4.86 0.73 23.76
N LEU A 54 4.10 1.82 23.59
CA LEU A 54 4.42 3.12 24.20
C LEU A 54 4.41 3.07 25.73
N LYS A 55 3.45 2.34 26.34
CA LYS A 55 3.38 2.14 27.80
C LYS A 55 4.56 1.30 28.30
N ASP A 56 4.87 0.20 27.61
CA ASP A 56 5.97 -0.70 27.99
C ASP A 56 7.34 -0.02 27.87
N ALA A 57 7.47 0.94 26.93
CA ALA A 57 8.64 1.81 26.82
C ALA A 57 8.62 3.00 27.80
N GLU A 58 7.69 3.05 28.76
CA GLU A 58 7.55 4.13 29.75
C GLU A 58 7.55 5.54 29.10
N THR A 59 6.86 5.66 27.96
CA THR A 59 6.87 6.90 27.18
C THR A 59 5.94 7.94 27.79
N ASN A 60 6.47 9.12 28.12
CA ASN A 60 5.65 10.27 28.38
C ASN A 60 5.37 11.02 27.05
N LEU A 61 4.13 11.03 26.64
CA LEU A 61 3.74 11.63 25.34
C LEU A 61 4.02 13.13 25.26
N CYS A 62 4.10 13.82 26.40
CA CYS A 62 4.45 15.25 26.43
C CYS A 62 5.92 15.52 26.05
N ASP A 63 6.78 14.50 26.17
CA ASP A 63 8.22 14.61 25.89
C ASP A 63 8.56 14.15 24.46
N VAL A 64 7.57 13.68 23.70
CA VAL A 64 7.78 13.14 22.34
C VAL A 64 7.90 14.28 21.33
N ALA A 65 9.05 14.35 20.67
CA ALA A 65 9.34 15.32 19.63
C ALA A 65 8.95 14.81 18.24
N LEU A 66 9.12 13.50 17.99
CA LEU A 66 8.84 12.89 16.69
C LEU A 66 8.42 11.43 16.85
N VAL A 67 7.41 11.03 16.09
CA VAL A 67 7.04 9.63 15.90
C VAL A 67 7.21 9.27 14.44
N VAL A 68 8.01 8.24 14.17
CA VAL A 68 8.13 7.61 12.84
C VAL A 68 7.40 6.27 12.90
N HIS A 69 6.38 6.12 12.08
CA HIS A 69 5.54 4.92 12.05
C HIS A 69 5.71 4.20 10.72
N GLY A 70 6.09 2.92 10.79
CA GLY A 70 6.12 1.98 9.67
C GLY A 70 5.10 0.87 9.87
N THR A 71 4.62 0.30 8.77
CA THR A 71 3.80 -0.91 8.82
C THR A 71 4.05 -1.77 7.60
N THR A 72 4.13 -3.09 7.81
CA THR A 72 4.23 -4.09 6.73
C THR A 72 2.91 -4.85 6.52
N THR A 73 1.84 -4.47 7.21
CA THR A 73 0.56 -5.19 7.19
C THR A 73 -0.02 -5.32 5.79
N THR A 74 -0.01 -4.21 5.03
CA THR A 74 -0.51 -4.21 3.64
C THR A 74 0.34 -5.10 2.73
N THR A 75 1.65 -5.04 2.89
CA THR A 75 2.59 -5.90 2.14
C THR A 75 2.33 -7.37 2.46
N ASN A 76 2.17 -7.71 3.75
CA ASN A 76 1.87 -9.06 4.19
C ASN A 76 0.53 -9.55 3.65
N ALA A 77 -0.52 -8.71 3.69
CA ALA A 77 -1.83 -9.04 3.12
C ALA A 77 -1.75 -9.38 1.63
N VAL A 78 -0.95 -8.62 0.86
CA VAL A 78 -0.71 -8.88 -0.57
C VAL A 78 0.06 -10.18 -0.77
N LEU A 79 1.13 -10.42 -0.02
CA LEU A 79 1.96 -11.62 -0.12
C LEU A 79 1.18 -12.89 0.28
N GLU A 80 0.38 -12.80 1.32
CA GLU A 80 -0.47 -13.89 1.81
C GLU A 80 -1.78 -14.03 1.03
N ARG A 81 -2.06 -13.12 0.09
CA ARG A 81 -3.29 -13.06 -0.71
C ARG A 81 -4.57 -12.96 0.14
N LYS A 82 -4.47 -12.37 1.32
CA LYS A 82 -5.59 -12.06 2.22
C LYS A 82 -6.15 -10.69 1.88
N LEU A 83 -6.78 -10.60 0.71
CA LEU A 83 -7.32 -9.36 0.17
C LEU A 83 -8.83 -9.47 0.06
N SER A 84 -9.52 -8.33 0.18
CA SER A 84 -10.93 -8.23 -0.18
C SER A 84 -11.12 -8.57 -1.67
N ARG A 85 -12.32 -8.97 -2.06
CA ARG A 85 -12.65 -9.19 -3.47
C ARG A 85 -12.54 -7.86 -4.23
N THR A 86 -11.45 -7.71 -4.97
CA THR A 86 -11.06 -6.45 -5.58
C THR A 86 -11.26 -6.52 -7.10
N GLY A 87 -11.82 -5.44 -7.67
CA GLY A 87 -11.87 -5.20 -9.11
C GLY A 87 -10.82 -4.18 -9.55
N LEU A 88 -10.44 -4.22 -10.81
CA LEU A 88 -9.53 -3.27 -11.44
C LEU A 88 -10.23 -2.56 -12.60
N ILE A 89 -10.12 -1.24 -12.65
CA ILE A 89 -10.43 -0.42 -13.83
C ILE A 89 -9.10 0.11 -14.35
N THR A 90 -8.82 -0.12 -15.63
CA THR A 90 -7.54 0.23 -16.25
C THR A 90 -7.70 0.71 -17.69
N THR A 91 -6.64 1.29 -18.23
CA THR A 91 -6.53 1.71 -19.62
C THR A 91 -6.83 0.57 -20.60
N ALA A 92 -7.61 0.84 -21.66
CA ALA A 92 -7.89 -0.11 -22.74
C ALA A 92 -6.58 -0.68 -23.33
N GLY A 93 -6.54 -2.03 -23.50
CA GLY A 93 -5.38 -2.78 -23.97
C GLY A 93 -4.38 -3.18 -22.87
N PHE A 94 -4.60 -2.82 -21.59
CA PHE A 94 -3.66 -3.06 -20.49
C PHE A 94 -4.20 -3.98 -19.37
N ARG A 95 -5.36 -4.56 -19.56
CA ARG A 95 -6.01 -5.48 -18.61
C ARG A 95 -5.12 -6.65 -18.17
N ASP A 96 -4.34 -7.18 -19.10
CA ASP A 96 -3.58 -8.41 -18.87
C ASP A 96 -2.17 -8.19 -18.32
N ILE A 97 -1.80 -6.93 -18.02
CA ILE A 97 -0.46 -6.58 -17.49
C ILE A 97 -0.13 -7.31 -16.16
N LEU A 98 -1.14 -7.61 -15.34
CA LEU A 98 -0.96 -8.34 -14.08
C LEU A 98 -0.56 -9.81 -14.29
N GLU A 99 -0.71 -10.36 -15.49
CA GLU A 99 -0.36 -11.75 -15.81
C GLU A 99 0.95 -11.88 -16.58
N LEU A 100 1.52 -10.76 -17.06
CA LEU A 100 2.71 -10.81 -17.91
C LEU A 100 3.98 -11.24 -17.15
N GLY A 101 4.03 -11.11 -15.81
CA GLY A 101 5.10 -11.61 -14.97
C GLY A 101 6.51 -11.18 -15.40
N ARG A 102 6.67 -10.02 -16.06
CA ARG A 102 7.93 -9.50 -16.63
C ARG A 102 8.66 -10.51 -17.52
N ARG A 103 7.95 -11.42 -18.19
CA ARG A 103 8.49 -12.53 -19.02
C ARG A 103 9.33 -13.53 -18.21
N THR A 104 9.27 -13.53 -16.88
CA THR A 104 9.87 -14.57 -16.06
C THR A 104 9.04 -15.83 -16.15
N ARG A 105 9.71 -16.99 -16.15
CA ARG A 105 9.00 -18.27 -16.13
C ARG A 105 8.58 -18.61 -14.71
N PRO A 106 7.33 -19.06 -14.47
CA PRO A 106 6.93 -19.50 -13.13
C PRO A 106 7.73 -20.72 -12.64
N GLN A 107 8.24 -21.52 -13.57
CA GLN A 107 9.13 -22.66 -13.31
C GLN A 107 10.37 -22.57 -14.20
N ALA A 108 11.52 -22.96 -13.65
CA ALA A 108 12.82 -22.87 -14.34
C ALA A 108 12.87 -23.69 -15.64
N TYR A 109 12.18 -24.83 -15.66
CA TYR A 109 12.19 -25.77 -16.78
C TYR A 109 10.76 -26.11 -17.26
N GLY A 110 10.62 -26.31 -18.55
CA GLY A 110 9.35 -26.61 -19.19
C GLY A 110 8.53 -25.36 -19.54
N MET A 111 7.39 -25.60 -20.21
CA MET A 111 6.41 -24.55 -20.56
C MET A 111 5.18 -24.60 -19.66
N LYS A 112 5.34 -25.08 -18.44
CA LYS A 112 4.28 -25.22 -17.44
C LYS A 112 4.41 -24.14 -16.37
N GLY A 113 3.26 -23.74 -15.84
CA GLY A 113 3.14 -22.78 -14.76
C GLY A 113 2.40 -21.53 -15.19
N PHE A 114 1.61 -20.99 -14.28
CA PHE A 114 0.82 -19.78 -14.47
C PHE A 114 1.21 -18.80 -13.37
N PHE A 115 1.29 -17.53 -13.72
CA PHE A 115 1.22 -16.48 -12.71
C PHE A 115 -0.24 -16.39 -12.25
N LEU A 116 -0.45 -16.61 -10.96
CA LEU A 116 -1.76 -16.36 -10.38
C LEU A 116 -1.87 -14.84 -10.13
N PRO A 117 -2.68 -14.10 -10.89
CA PRO A 117 -2.80 -12.66 -10.71
C PRO A 117 -3.45 -12.32 -9.36
N ILE A 118 -3.18 -11.13 -8.83
CA ILE A 118 -3.79 -10.66 -7.58
C ILE A 118 -5.28 -10.40 -7.78
N ILE A 119 -5.67 -9.89 -8.95
CA ILE A 119 -7.05 -9.66 -9.35
C ILE A 119 -7.36 -10.59 -10.53
N PRO A 120 -8.38 -11.45 -10.45
CA PRO A 120 -8.79 -12.32 -11.55
C PRO A 120 -9.15 -11.54 -12.82
N ARG A 121 -8.97 -12.15 -13.98
CA ARG A 121 -9.14 -11.48 -15.28
C ARG A 121 -10.56 -10.97 -15.53
N ASP A 122 -11.57 -11.66 -15.04
CA ASP A 122 -12.99 -11.30 -15.15
C ASP A 122 -13.37 -10.07 -14.30
N LEU A 123 -12.55 -9.76 -13.30
CA LEU A 123 -12.70 -8.56 -12.45
C LEU A 123 -11.78 -7.40 -12.87
N ARG A 124 -11.13 -7.49 -14.02
CA ARG A 124 -10.33 -6.42 -14.60
C ARG A 124 -11.07 -5.85 -15.83
N LEU A 125 -11.53 -4.62 -15.71
CA LEU A 125 -12.29 -3.94 -16.76
C LEU A 125 -11.45 -2.80 -17.36
N GLU A 126 -11.63 -2.64 -18.66
CA GLU A 126 -10.93 -1.62 -19.43
C GLU A 126 -11.88 -0.46 -19.71
N VAL A 127 -11.32 0.74 -19.74
CA VAL A 127 -12.03 1.97 -20.10
C VAL A 127 -11.23 2.77 -21.12
N ASP A 128 -11.93 3.52 -21.94
CA ASP A 128 -11.32 4.31 -22.99
C ASP A 128 -10.69 5.57 -22.40
N GLU A 129 -9.38 5.57 -22.33
CA GLU A 129 -8.51 6.68 -21.99
C GLU A 129 -7.09 6.37 -22.49
N ARG A 130 -6.25 7.40 -22.69
CA ARG A 130 -4.84 7.20 -22.95
C ARG A 130 -4.02 8.42 -22.60
N MET A 131 -2.94 8.20 -21.84
CA MET A 131 -1.92 9.19 -21.53
C MET A 131 -0.54 8.70 -22.00
N ASP A 132 0.29 9.58 -22.53
CA ASP A 132 1.67 9.23 -22.87
C ASP A 132 2.62 9.38 -21.67
N TYR A 133 3.87 8.96 -21.87
CA TYR A 133 4.90 9.01 -20.83
C TYR A 133 5.25 10.44 -20.37
N ALA A 134 4.93 11.46 -21.16
CA ALA A 134 5.17 12.88 -20.85
C ALA A 134 3.94 13.53 -20.17
N GLY A 135 2.88 12.76 -19.88
CA GLY A 135 1.65 13.26 -19.26
C GLY A 135 0.72 13.98 -20.23
N ARG A 136 0.91 13.84 -21.56
CA ARG A 136 -0.03 14.41 -22.53
C ARG A 136 -1.20 13.44 -22.72
N ILE A 137 -2.42 14.00 -22.70
CA ILE A 137 -3.64 13.24 -22.96
C ILE A 137 -3.72 12.94 -24.45
N LEU A 138 -3.67 11.67 -24.83
CA LEU A 138 -3.85 11.20 -26.20
C LEU A 138 -5.31 10.87 -26.49
N THR A 139 -6.00 10.31 -25.50
CA THR A 139 -7.45 10.03 -25.54
C THR A 139 -8.03 10.50 -24.21
N PRO A 140 -8.98 11.44 -24.22
CA PRO A 140 -9.67 11.86 -23.01
C PRO A 140 -10.38 10.70 -22.32
N LEU A 141 -10.49 10.76 -20.98
CA LEU A 141 -11.21 9.77 -20.21
C LEU A 141 -12.71 9.76 -20.55
N ASP A 142 -13.22 8.60 -20.93
CA ASP A 142 -14.66 8.38 -21.02
C ASP A 142 -15.23 8.03 -19.63
N GLU A 143 -15.71 9.03 -18.92
CA GLU A 143 -16.33 8.84 -17.61
C GLU A 143 -17.54 7.91 -17.64
N THR A 144 -18.26 7.82 -18.78
CA THR A 144 -19.42 6.93 -18.92
C THR A 144 -18.96 5.47 -18.88
N SER A 145 -17.86 5.15 -19.54
CA SER A 145 -17.25 3.82 -19.51
C SER A 145 -16.76 3.47 -18.08
N VAL A 146 -16.16 4.42 -17.37
CA VAL A 146 -15.73 4.24 -15.96
C VAL A 146 -16.91 3.91 -15.05
N ARG A 147 -18.01 4.68 -15.14
CA ARG A 147 -19.23 4.45 -14.33
C ARG A 147 -19.86 3.09 -14.65
N SER A 148 -19.89 2.72 -15.93
CA SER A 148 -20.40 1.44 -16.37
C SER A 148 -19.54 0.27 -15.85
N ALA A 149 -18.21 0.40 -15.93
CA ALA A 149 -17.27 -0.58 -15.39
C ALA A 149 -17.42 -0.71 -13.86
N GLY A 150 -17.49 0.40 -13.14
CA GLY A 150 -17.71 0.42 -11.70
C GLY A 150 -19.00 -0.30 -11.31
N LYS A 151 -20.12 0.01 -11.97
CA LYS A 151 -21.41 -0.66 -11.72
C LYS A 151 -21.30 -2.16 -11.96
N ARG A 152 -20.71 -2.58 -13.08
CA ARG A 152 -20.54 -4.02 -13.40
C ARG A 152 -19.72 -4.74 -12.32
N LEU A 153 -18.65 -4.12 -11.79
CA LEU A 153 -17.86 -4.70 -10.70
C LEU A 153 -18.68 -4.84 -9.42
N LEU A 154 -19.48 -3.83 -9.06
CA LEU A 154 -20.38 -3.89 -7.91
C LEU A 154 -21.44 -4.99 -8.07
N ASP A 155 -22.04 -5.12 -9.24
CA ASP A 155 -23.08 -6.11 -9.53
C ASP A 155 -22.55 -7.57 -9.36
N VAL A 156 -21.25 -7.81 -9.55
CA VAL A 156 -20.62 -9.12 -9.32
C VAL A 156 -20.04 -9.28 -7.92
N GLY A 157 -20.33 -8.36 -7.00
CA GLY A 157 -19.97 -8.46 -5.58
C GLY A 157 -18.51 -8.12 -5.28
N VAL A 158 -17.92 -7.17 -6.01
CA VAL A 158 -16.60 -6.62 -5.67
C VAL A 158 -16.74 -5.68 -4.46
N GLU A 159 -15.86 -5.84 -3.47
CA GLU A 159 -15.85 -5.07 -2.23
C GLU A 159 -14.93 -3.84 -2.32
N SER A 160 -13.96 -3.88 -3.22
CA SER A 160 -12.98 -2.81 -3.42
C SER A 160 -12.68 -2.64 -4.91
N ILE A 161 -12.52 -1.41 -5.37
CA ILE A 161 -12.16 -1.11 -6.75
C ILE A 161 -10.85 -0.32 -6.76
N VAL A 162 -9.88 -0.81 -7.50
CA VAL A 162 -8.64 -0.11 -7.82
C VAL A 162 -8.78 0.50 -9.21
N VAL A 163 -8.50 1.79 -9.32
CA VAL A 163 -8.37 2.47 -10.61
C VAL A 163 -6.88 2.69 -10.87
N HIS A 164 -6.39 2.18 -11.99
CA HIS A 164 -4.99 2.32 -12.37
C HIS A 164 -4.88 2.60 -13.87
N PHE A 165 -4.59 3.84 -14.21
CA PHE A 165 -4.36 4.25 -15.60
C PHE A 165 -2.88 4.32 -15.93
N LEU A 166 -2.56 3.97 -17.17
CA LEU A 166 -1.18 3.98 -17.64
C LEU A 166 -0.64 5.40 -17.66
N ASN A 167 0.58 5.57 -17.10
CA ASN A 167 1.26 6.86 -16.98
C ASN A 167 0.59 7.91 -16.07
N SER A 168 -0.37 7.53 -15.22
CA SER A 168 -1.02 8.46 -14.27
C SER A 168 -0.04 9.13 -13.28
N TYR A 169 1.15 8.57 -13.10
CA TYR A 169 2.23 9.19 -12.32
C TYR A 169 2.78 10.47 -12.97
N ALA A 170 2.66 10.61 -14.30
CA ALA A 170 3.14 11.79 -15.03
C ALA A 170 2.11 12.93 -15.03
N ASN A 171 0.82 12.58 -15.04
CA ASN A 171 -0.29 13.52 -14.96
C ASN A 171 -1.51 12.79 -14.36
N PRO A 172 -2.07 13.24 -13.22
CA PRO A 172 -3.20 12.61 -12.53
C PRO A 172 -4.57 13.15 -12.98
N GLU A 173 -4.68 13.79 -14.14
CA GLU A 173 -5.91 14.46 -14.60
C GLU A 173 -7.07 13.50 -14.88
N HIS A 174 -6.80 12.23 -15.29
CA HIS A 174 -7.83 11.20 -15.52
C HIS A 174 -8.35 10.54 -14.26
#